data_b42e1027e8b8111b915dba0ff6abc4bd
#
_entry.id   b42e1027e8b8111b915dba0ff6abc4bd
#
_cell.length_a   1.000
_cell.length_b   1.000
_cell.length_c   1.000
_cell.angle_alpha   90.00
_cell.angle_beta   90.00
_cell.angle_gamma   90.00
#
_symmetry.space_group_name_H-M   'P 1'
#
loop_
_entity.id
_entity.type
_entity.pdbx_description
1 polymer ?
#
loop_
_entity_poly.entity_id
_entity_poly.type
_entity_poly.pdbx_seq_one_letter_code
_entity_poly.pdbx_strand_id
1 'polypeptide(L)'
;MKTILFIIQKEFKQIFRDKSMLQLIFILPILQLLILSNAATFDVKNIAITFVDNDQSRESRDLINAFKASTYFKVTEPYFSEKEAIQEMQKGKTDIIVNIPIHFNRDLQKDQKTSISVSINAIDAATAGVENVYVTQIINTYNQNIQMQSNYFSGNKEIPQNIIVIPSFWYNKTLNYKTFMVPGILVLLVTMLTLFLSSMNIVREKELGTLEQINVTPIKKYQFIVGKLFPFWVLGLVILTVGLLIAKVVFNVPMLGNIFLVYGFTSVYLLLILGFGLYISNHTETQQQAMFIAWFFTVIFILMSGLFTPIESMPTWAQNVTYFNPIRYFVEVIRMVMLKGAGFNEIKEQMSIIAIYAFVINGFAVWSYRKTN
;
A
#
# COMPACT_ATOMS: atom_id res chain seq x y z
N MET A 1 -3.75 -29.54 30.76
CA MET A 1 -2.59 -28.74 30.31
C MET A 1 -1.55 -29.56 29.55
N LYS A 2 -1.15 -30.75 30.03
CA LYS A 2 -0.15 -31.62 29.35
C LYS A 2 -0.52 -31.92 27.88
N THR A 3 -1.79 -32.25 27.59
CA THR A 3 -2.28 -32.62 26.26
C THR A 3 -2.08 -31.47 25.25
N ILE A 4 -2.40 -30.22 25.63
CA ILE A 4 -2.20 -29.05 24.77
C ILE A 4 -0.72 -28.88 24.44
N LEU A 5 0.17 -29.00 25.43
CA LEU A 5 1.61 -28.88 25.24
C LEU A 5 2.16 -29.97 24.28
N PHE A 6 1.66 -31.19 24.37
CA PHE A 6 2.05 -32.26 23.43
C PHE A 6 1.61 -31.95 21.99
N ILE A 7 0.40 -31.44 21.80
CA ILE A 7 -0.08 -31.06 20.47
C ILE A 7 0.78 -29.91 19.91
N ILE A 8 1.03 -28.88 20.71
CA ILE A 8 1.89 -27.75 20.32
C ILE A 8 3.29 -28.24 19.92
N GLN A 9 3.90 -29.11 20.75
CA GLN A 9 5.23 -29.64 20.46
C GLN A 9 5.23 -30.48 19.17
N LYS A 10 4.19 -31.30 18.95
CA LYS A 10 4.02 -32.08 17.71
C LYS A 10 3.95 -31.13 16.49
N GLU A 11 3.13 -30.10 16.55
CA GLU A 11 2.95 -29.15 15.45
C GLU A 11 4.24 -28.40 15.14
N PHE A 12 4.94 -27.86 16.14
CA PHE A 12 6.24 -27.23 15.91
C PHE A 12 7.24 -28.15 15.26
N LYS A 13 7.35 -29.41 15.73
CA LYS A 13 8.23 -30.41 15.10
C LYS A 13 7.83 -30.68 13.65
N GLN A 14 6.54 -30.73 13.36
CA GLN A 14 6.02 -30.96 12.01
C GLN A 14 6.37 -29.77 11.09
N ILE A 15 6.17 -28.54 11.54
CA ILE A 15 6.49 -27.31 10.80
C ILE A 15 8.00 -27.25 10.52
N PHE A 16 8.85 -27.45 11.53
CA PHE A 16 10.30 -27.36 11.36
C PHE A 16 10.92 -28.52 10.55
N ARG A 17 10.22 -29.63 10.41
CA ARG A 17 10.65 -30.78 9.57
C ARG A 17 10.19 -30.64 8.11
N ASP A 18 9.18 -29.84 7.85
CA ASP A 18 8.67 -29.59 6.51
C ASP A 18 9.45 -28.44 5.85
N LYS A 19 10.38 -28.80 4.94
CA LYS A 19 11.22 -27.82 4.23
C LYS A 19 10.40 -26.81 3.42
N SER A 20 9.29 -27.24 2.85
CA SER A 20 8.41 -26.36 2.07
C SER A 20 7.74 -25.32 2.95
N MET A 21 7.28 -25.70 4.15
CA MET A 21 6.73 -24.74 5.12
C MET A 21 7.76 -23.72 5.57
N LEU A 22 9.01 -24.14 5.83
CA LEU A 22 10.07 -23.21 6.22
C LEU A 22 10.39 -22.21 5.13
N GLN A 23 10.43 -22.63 3.87
CA GLN A 23 10.63 -21.72 2.73
C GLN A 23 9.49 -20.71 2.63
N LEU A 24 8.24 -21.14 2.78
CA LEU A 24 7.07 -20.26 2.76
C LEU A 24 7.10 -19.24 3.91
N ILE A 25 7.54 -19.64 5.10
CA ILE A 25 7.54 -18.78 6.29
C ILE A 25 8.66 -17.74 6.25
N PHE A 26 9.85 -18.08 5.73
CA PHE A 26 11.03 -17.20 5.80
C PHE A 26 11.38 -16.57 4.46
N ILE A 27 11.37 -17.32 3.35
CA ILE A 27 11.82 -16.82 2.05
C ILE A 27 10.75 -15.99 1.37
N LEU A 28 9.50 -16.47 1.36
CA LEU A 28 8.40 -15.80 0.67
C LEU A 28 8.12 -14.38 1.20
N PRO A 29 8.07 -14.13 2.53
CA PRO A 29 7.88 -12.77 3.04
C PRO A 29 8.98 -11.81 2.62
N ILE A 30 10.23 -12.26 2.64
CA ILE A 30 11.38 -11.44 2.24
C ILE A 30 11.27 -11.05 0.77
N LEU A 31 11.08 -12.04 -0.11
CA LEU A 31 10.95 -11.81 -1.55
C LEU A 31 9.74 -10.92 -1.86
N GLN A 32 8.59 -11.24 -1.27
CA GLN A 32 7.36 -10.50 -1.53
C GLN A 32 7.46 -9.06 -1.05
N LEU A 33 8.03 -8.81 0.13
CA LEU A 33 8.23 -7.45 0.63
C LEU A 33 9.19 -6.67 -0.27
N LEU A 34 10.31 -7.28 -0.68
CA LEU A 34 11.28 -6.65 -1.58
C LEU A 34 10.68 -6.35 -2.96
N ILE A 35 9.97 -7.31 -3.55
CA ILE A 35 9.38 -7.15 -4.89
C ILE A 35 8.24 -6.13 -4.85
N LEU A 36 7.25 -6.30 -3.96
CA LEU A 36 6.07 -5.43 -3.94
C LEU A 36 6.42 -3.99 -3.54
N SER A 37 7.36 -3.78 -2.62
CA SER A 37 7.78 -2.42 -2.23
C SER A 37 8.49 -1.66 -3.34
N ASN A 38 9.11 -2.37 -4.28
CA ASN A 38 9.76 -1.75 -5.44
C ASN A 38 8.85 -1.72 -6.68
N ALA A 39 7.95 -2.70 -6.83
CA ALA A 39 7.01 -2.76 -7.95
C ALA A 39 5.83 -1.79 -7.77
N ALA A 40 5.39 -1.57 -6.55
CA ALA A 40 4.27 -0.68 -6.23
C ALA A 40 4.76 0.74 -5.89
N THR A 41 5.65 1.32 -6.69
CA THR A 41 6.06 2.72 -6.52
C THR A 41 5.23 3.59 -7.45
N PHE A 42 4.46 4.52 -6.89
CA PHE A 42 3.86 5.64 -7.62
C PHE A 42 4.78 6.89 -7.60
N ASP A 43 6.07 6.70 -7.37
CA ASP A 43 7.06 7.75 -7.57
C ASP A 43 7.17 7.99 -9.08
N VAL A 44 6.44 8.98 -9.57
CA VAL A 44 6.52 9.39 -10.98
C VAL A 44 7.86 10.11 -11.16
N LYS A 45 8.83 9.40 -11.76
CA LYS A 45 10.17 9.92 -12.08
C LYS A 45 10.42 9.75 -13.57
N ASN A 46 11.25 10.64 -14.12
CA ASN A 46 11.58 10.62 -15.55
C ASN A 46 10.36 10.79 -16.48
N ILE A 47 9.46 11.71 -16.14
CA ILE A 47 8.32 12.07 -16.97
C ILE A 47 8.84 12.59 -18.31
N ALA A 48 8.51 11.90 -19.39
CA ALA A 48 8.90 12.34 -20.73
C ALA A 48 8.03 13.52 -21.18
N ILE A 49 8.64 14.72 -21.25
CA ILE A 49 7.96 15.94 -21.67
C ILE A 49 8.54 16.46 -22.98
N THR A 50 7.66 16.84 -23.90
CA THR A 50 8.04 17.49 -25.15
C THR A 50 7.40 18.85 -25.30
N PHE A 51 8.02 19.70 -26.08
CA PHE A 51 7.55 21.07 -26.35
C PHE A 51 7.29 21.27 -27.83
N VAL A 52 6.18 21.94 -28.14
CA VAL A 52 5.88 22.49 -29.45
C VAL A 52 5.97 24.02 -29.29
N ASP A 53 7.15 24.57 -29.57
CA ASP A 53 7.41 25.99 -29.42
C ASP A 53 7.23 26.72 -30.75
N ASN A 54 6.06 27.37 -30.91
CA ASN A 54 5.75 28.13 -32.11
C ASN A 54 6.21 29.61 -32.02
N ASP A 55 6.67 30.06 -30.84
CA ASP A 55 7.12 31.45 -30.64
C ASP A 55 8.63 31.62 -30.77
N GLN A 56 9.39 30.61 -30.32
CA GLN A 56 10.87 30.55 -30.36
C GLN A 56 11.55 31.81 -29.76
N SER A 57 10.89 32.48 -28.84
CA SER A 57 11.37 33.68 -28.16
C SER A 57 12.39 33.31 -27.04
N ARG A 58 12.88 34.36 -26.38
CA ARG A 58 13.71 34.18 -25.17
C ARG A 58 12.87 33.61 -24.04
N GLU A 59 11.69 34.14 -23.85
CA GLU A 59 10.75 33.79 -22.78
C GLU A 59 10.24 32.34 -22.93
N SER A 60 9.98 31.88 -24.18
CA SER A 60 9.61 30.48 -24.40
C SER A 60 10.77 29.52 -24.05
N ARG A 61 12.00 29.91 -24.40
CA ARG A 61 13.21 29.14 -24.03
C ARG A 61 13.46 29.13 -22.53
N ASP A 62 13.24 30.24 -21.83
CA ASP A 62 13.40 30.33 -20.39
C ASP A 62 12.36 29.43 -19.66
N LEU A 63 11.11 29.37 -20.16
CA LEU A 63 10.11 28.44 -19.68
C LEU A 63 10.55 26.98 -19.88
N ILE A 64 11.02 26.61 -21.07
CA ILE A 64 11.53 25.27 -21.37
C ILE A 64 12.72 24.91 -20.45
N ASN A 65 13.61 25.87 -20.21
CA ASN A 65 14.75 25.67 -19.31
C ASN A 65 14.32 25.46 -17.85
N ALA A 66 13.21 26.08 -17.40
CA ALA A 66 12.66 25.82 -16.08
C ALA A 66 12.22 24.34 -15.91
N PHE A 67 11.67 23.74 -16.96
CA PHE A 67 11.35 22.31 -16.96
C PHE A 67 12.60 21.44 -17.03
N LYS A 68 13.63 21.82 -17.83
CA LYS A 68 14.92 21.09 -17.90
C LYS A 68 15.68 21.08 -16.58
N ALA A 69 15.55 22.13 -15.79
CA ALA A 69 16.18 22.25 -14.48
C ALA A 69 15.52 21.36 -13.41
N SER A 70 14.32 20.88 -13.67
CA SER A 70 13.59 19.99 -12.76
C SER A 70 14.10 18.56 -12.87
N THR A 71 14.26 17.89 -11.72
CA THR A 71 14.66 16.48 -11.64
C THR A 71 13.54 15.49 -11.99
N TYR A 72 12.30 15.98 -12.13
CA TYR A 72 11.13 15.14 -12.42
C TYR A 72 10.94 14.90 -13.91
N PHE A 73 11.39 15.84 -14.76
CA PHE A 73 11.15 15.80 -16.18
C PHE A 73 12.39 15.43 -16.99
N LYS A 74 12.17 14.56 -17.96
CA LYS A 74 13.12 14.29 -19.03
C LYS A 74 12.61 14.94 -20.30
N VAL A 75 13.20 16.09 -20.64
CA VAL A 75 12.83 16.81 -21.87
C VAL A 75 13.30 16.00 -23.07
N THR A 76 12.37 15.60 -23.91
CA THR A 76 12.61 14.92 -25.19
C THR A 76 12.87 15.94 -26.31
N GLU A 77 13.15 15.46 -27.51
CA GLU A 77 13.34 16.31 -28.67
C GLU A 77 12.07 17.13 -28.94
N PRO A 78 12.22 18.44 -29.28
CA PRO A 78 11.07 19.29 -29.58
C PRO A 78 10.46 18.89 -30.94
N TYR A 79 9.15 19.00 -31.05
CA TYR A 79 8.42 18.78 -32.30
C TYR A 79 7.96 20.13 -32.86
N PHE A 80 7.88 20.21 -34.20
CA PHE A 80 7.40 21.40 -34.88
C PHE A 80 5.89 21.46 -35.05
N SER A 81 5.21 20.32 -34.80
CA SER A 81 3.78 20.20 -34.96
C SER A 81 3.16 19.47 -33.77
N GLU A 82 2.06 20.01 -33.27
CA GLU A 82 1.26 19.35 -32.22
C GLU A 82 0.79 17.96 -32.65
N LYS A 83 0.46 17.79 -33.93
CA LYS A 83 0.04 16.49 -34.49
C LYS A 83 1.12 15.42 -34.38
N GLU A 84 2.38 15.78 -34.64
CA GLU A 84 3.52 14.87 -34.48
C GLU A 84 3.74 14.52 -33.02
N ALA A 85 3.69 15.51 -32.12
CA ALA A 85 3.81 15.31 -30.69
C ALA A 85 2.73 14.36 -30.14
N ILE A 86 1.48 14.50 -30.60
CA ILE A 86 0.39 13.60 -30.23
C ILE A 86 0.63 12.17 -30.74
N GLN A 87 1.18 12.00 -31.94
CA GLN A 87 1.52 10.66 -32.45
C GLN A 87 2.61 9.97 -31.60
N GLU A 88 3.59 10.73 -31.13
CA GLU A 88 4.63 10.20 -30.25
C GLU A 88 4.10 9.90 -28.84
N MET A 89 3.13 10.68 -28.35
CA MET A 89 2.39 10.35 -27.12
C MET A 89 1.60 9.05 -27.28
N GLN A 90 0.93 8.84 -28.42
CA GLN A 90 0.22 7.58 -28.72
C GLN A 90 1.16 6.36 -28.77
N LYS A 91 2.42 6.57 -29.15
CA LYS A 91 3.46 5.53 -29.15
C LYS A 91 4.09 5.31 -27.77
N GLY A 92 3.68 6.07 -26.74
CA GLY A 92 4.22 5.99 -25.39
C GLY A 92 5.65 6.54 -25.23
N LYS A 93 6.11 7.43 -26.14
CA LYS A 93 7.44 8.03 -26.05
C LYS A 93 7.46 9.35 -25.29
N THR A 94 6.30 9.99 -25.14
CA THR A 94 6.14 11.21 -24.34
C THR A 94 4.86 11.12 -23.52
N ASP A 95 4.91 11.64 -22.31
CA ASP A 95 3.80 11.65 -21.37
C ASP A 95 3.08 13.00 -21.37
N ILE A 96 3.84 14.09 -21.62
CA ILE A 96 3.33 15.45 -21.58
C ILE A 96 3.76 16.21 -22.83
N ILE A 97 2.82 16.95 -23.41
CA ILE A 97 3.06 17.90 -24.51
C ILE A 97 2.72 19.29 -24.00
N VAL A 98 3.66 20.20 -24.08
CA VAL A 98 3.46 21.65 -23.81
C VAL A 98 3.50 22.39 -25.12
N ASN A 99 2.38 22.99 -25.52
CA ASN A 99 2.28 23.80 -26.73
C ASN A 99 2.32 25.30 -26.35
N ILE A 100 3.37 25.97 -26.83
CA ILE A 100 3.59 27.41 -26.68
C ILE A 100 3.09 28.10 -27.96
N PRO A 101 2.06 28.95 -27.87
CA PRO A 101 1.46 29.58 -29.06
C PRO A 101 2.37 30.63 -29.70
N ILE A 102 2.09 30.90 -30.95
CA ILE A 102 2.67 32.06 -31.69
C ILE A 102 2.36 33.34 -30.92
N HIS A 103 3.34 34.27 -30.85
CA HIS A 103 3.24 35.54 -30.14
C HIS A 103 3.17 35.44 -28.60
N PHE A 104 3.60 34.30 -28.01
CA PHE A 104 3.67 34.10 -26.57
C PHE A 104 4.36 35.25 -25.84
N ASN A 105 5.55 35.66 -26.29
CA ASN A 105 6.31 36.76 -25.70
C ASN A 105 5.64 38.11 -25.89
N ARG A 106 5.11 38.38 -27.11
CA ARG A 106 4.44 39.65 -27.41
C ARG A 106 3.23 39.86 -26.49
N ASP A 107 2.39 38.84 -26.35
CA ASP A 107 1.17 38.89 -25.55
C ASP A 107 1.50 38.98 -24.05
N LEU A 108 2.55 38.31 -23.63
CA LEU A 108 3.07 38.40 -22.26
C LEU A 108 3.55 39.81 -21.90
N GLN A 109 4.26 40.47 -22.83
CA GLN A 109 4.78 41.83 -22.57
C GLN A 109 3.72 42.90 -22.71
N LYS A 110 2.79 42.78 -23.70
CA LYS A 110 1.79 43.78 -24.00
C LYS A 110 0.57 43.67 -23.08
N ASP A 111 0.04 42.45 -22.94
CA ASP A 111 -1.24 42.22 -22.28
C ASP A 111 -1.04 41.65 -20.86
N GLN A 112 0.22 41.42 -20.44
CA GLN A 112 0.61 40.80 -19.16
C GLN A 112 -0.10 39.47 -18.91
N LYS A 113 -0.60 38.85 -19.97
CA LYS A 113 -1.35 37.57 -19.90
C LYS A 113 -1.19 36.82 -21.21
N THR A 114 -0.84 35.55 -21.07
CA THR A 114 -0.80 34.59 -22.17
C THR A 114 -1.26 33.21 -21.67
N SER A 115 -1.50 32.30 -22.59
CA SER A 115 -1.92 30.94 -22.26
C SER A 115 -1.02 29.91 -22.97
N ILE A 116 -0.70 28.85 -22.31
CA ILE A 116 -0.06 27.67 -22.91
C ILE A 116 -1.02 26.49 -22.79
N SER A 117 -0.97 25.59 -23.76
CA SER A 117 -1.73 24.33 -23.70
C SER A 117 -0.84 23.21 -23.16
N VAL A 118 -1.35 22.44 -22.21
CA VAL A 118 -0.66 21.29 -21.65
C VAL A 118 -1.55 20.07 -21.85
N SER A 119 -1.08 19.10 -22.63
CA SER A 119 -1.74 17.82 -22.87
C SER A 119 -0.99 16.71 -22.10
N ILE A 120 -1.69 16.01 -21.23
CA ILE A 120 -1.12 14.94 -20.38
C ILE A 120 -1.73 13.60 -20.77
N ASN A 121 -0.90 12.57 -20.87
CA ASN A 121 -1.35 11.21 -21.11
C ASN A 121 -2.05 10.66 -19.86
N ALA A 122 -3.36 10.59 -19.88
CA ALA A 122 -4.18 10.20 -18.74
C ALA A 122 -4.65 8.73 -18.79
N ILE A 123 -3.90 7.84 -19.47
CA ILE A 123 -4.17 6.39 -19.44
C ILE A 123 -4.10 5.89 -17.98
N ASP A 124 -3.08 6.34 -17.24
CA ASP A 124 -3.03 6.20 -15.79
C ASP A 124 -3.41 7.54 -15.12
N ALA A 125 -4.63 7.58 -14.60
CA ALA A 125 -5.18 8.80 -13.98
C ALA A 125 -4.40 9.24 -12.72
N ALA A 126 -3.82 8.29 -11.97
CA ALA A 126 -3.06 8.61 -10.77
C ALA A 126 -1.72 9.28 -11.13
N THR A 127 -1.01 8.74 -12.11
CA THR A 127 0.23 9.31 -12.65
C THR A 127 -0.04 10.67 -13.27
N ALA A 128 -1.06 10.81 -14.12
CA ALA A 128 -1.44 12.07 -14.74
C ALA A 128 -1.79 13.17 -13.73
N GLY A 129 -2.42 12.80 -12.61
CA GLY A 129 -2.69 13.74 -11.51
C GLY A 129 -1.42 14.32 -10.89
N VAL A 130 -0.42 13.47 -10.64
CA VAL A 130 0.89 13.89 -10.11
C VAL A 130 1.65 14.75 -11.12
N GLU A 131 1.66 14.35 -12.39
CA GLU A 131 2.29 15.08 -13.48
C GLU A 131 1.71 16.49 -13.63
N ASN A 132 0.39 16.62 -13.55
CA ASN A 132 -0.29 17.93 -13.61
C ASN A 132 0.13 18.85 -12.45
N VAL A 133 0.27 18.30 -11.23
CA VAL A 133 0.76 19.06 -10.07
C VAL A 133 2.17 19.59 -10.31
N TYR A 134 3.09 18.75 -10.81
CA TYR A 134 4.46 19.17 -11.07
C TYR A 134 4.55 20.23 -12.18
N VAL A 135 3.81 20.05 -13.28
CA VAL A 135 3.73 21.04 -14.37
C VAL A 135 3.22 22.37 -13.85
N THR A 136 2.09 22.36 -13.12
CA THR A 136 1.48 23.56 -12.55
C THR A 136 2.43 24.28 -11.59
N GLN A 137 3.18 23.53 -10.78
CA GLN A 137 4.15 24.11 -9.85
C GLN A 137 5.29 24.83 -10.58
N ILE A 138 5.83 24.27 -11.67
CA ILE A 138 6.89 24.91 -12.45
C ILE A 138 6.36 26.17 -13.13
N ILE A 139 5.17 26.11 -13.74
CA ILE A 139 4.54 27.26 -14.38
C ILE A 139 4.28 28.38 -13.38
N ASN A 140 3.79 28.06 -12.18
CA ASN A 140 3.57 29.05 -11.13
C ASN A 140 4.87 29.70 -10.66
N THR A 141 5.93 28.93 -10.48
CA THR A 141 7.26 29.46 -10.12
C THR A 141 7.80 30.37 -11.23
N TYR A 142 7.63 29.98 -12.49
CA TYR A 142 8.01 30.81 -13.64
C TYR A 142 7.21 32.10 -13.69
N ASN A 143 5.90 32.05 -13.46
CA ASN A 143 5.04 33.28 -13.41
C ASN A 143 5.48 34.24 -12.31
N GLN A 144 5.83 33.71 -11.11
CA GLN A 144 6.35 34.57 -10.02
C GLN A 144 7.66 35.27 -10.43
N ASN A 145 8.56 34.56 -11.10
CA ASN A 145 9.84 35.11 -11.54
C ASN A 145 9.63 36.23 -12.60
N ILE A 146 8.70 36.06 -13.55
CA ILE A 146 8.36 37.09 -14.53
C ILE A 146 7.80 38.30 -13.84
N GLN A 147 6.86 38.14 -12.91
CA GLN A 147 6.26 39.25 -12.17
C GLN A 147 7.31 40.04 -11.38
N MET A 148 8.25 39.38 -10.74
CA MET A 148 9.34 40.03 -10.03
C MET A 148 10.24 40.82 -10.99
N GLN A 149 10.58 40.29 -12.15
CA GLN A 149 11.38 40.98 -13.15
C GLN A 149 10.65 42.23 -13.74
N SER A 150 9.38 42.09 -14.09
CA SER A 150 8.54 43.16 -14.64
C SER A 150 8.40 44.33 -13.66
N ASN A 151 8.19 44.06 -12.37
CA ASN A 151 8.09 45.12 -11.35
C ASN A 151 9.43 45.83 -11.07
N TYR A 152 10.56 45.16 -11.23
CA TYR A 152 11.89 45.75 -11.11
C TYR A 152 12.16 46.79 -12.22
N PHE A 153 11.69 46.53 -13.45
CA PHE A 153 11.88 47.41 -14.60
C PHE A 153 10.87 48.57 -14.65
N SER A 154 9.67 48.42 -14.05
CA SER A 154 8.60 49.43 -14.13
C SER A 154 8.69 50.55 -13.06
N GLY A 155 9.66 50.45 -12.14
CA GLY A 155 9.86 51.48 -11.10
C GLY A 155 8.68 51.60 -10.10
N ASN A 156 7.64 50.83 -10.25
CA ASN A 156 6.52 50.75 -9.33
C ASN A 156 6.90 49.97 -8.09
N LYS A 157 7.02 50.65 -6.96
CA LYS A 157 7.33 50.05 -5.66
C LYS A 157 6.17 49.27 -5.01
N GLU A 158 5.12 48.99 -5.73
CA GLU A 158 4.10 48.07 -5.24
C GLU A 158 4.61 46.65 -5.39
N ILE A 159 5.24 46.19 -4.31
CA ILE A 159 5.59 44.77 -4.17
C ILE A 159 4.25 44.04 -4.22
N PRO A 160 3.98 43.18 -5.23
CA PRO A 160 2.77 42.39 -5.23
C PRO A 160 2.75 41.56 -3.94
N GLN A 161 1.72 41.73 -3.12
CA GLN A 161 1.53 40.94 -1.91
C GLN A 161 1.17 39.50 -2.35
N ASN A 162 2.20 38.72 -2.67
CA ASN A 162 2.02 37.32 -3.01
C ASN A 162 1.94 36.50 -1.73
N ILE A 163 0.83 35.81 -1.56
CA ILE A 163 0.73 34.79 -0.51
C ILE A 163 1.61 33.62 -0.93
N ILE A 164 2.76 33.46 -0.29
CA ILE A 164 3.64 32.33 -0.51
C ILE A 164 3.11 31.18 0.35
N VAL A 165 2.56 30.14 -0.30
CA VAL A 165 2.18 28.90 0.38
C VAL A 165 3.43 28.03 0.52
N ILE A 166 3.89 27.85 1.74
CA ILE A 166 4.98 26.92 2.05
C ILE A 166 4.34 25.60 2.53
N PRO A 167 4.27 24.56 1.69
CA PRO A 167 3.69 23.30 2.10
C PRO A 167 4.60 22.62 3.14
N SER A 168 4.01 22.15 4.24
CA SER A 168 4.70 21.34 5.24
C SER A 168 4.10 19.93 5.24
N PHE A 169 4.91 18.94 4.91
CA PHE A 169 4.49 17.54 4.89
C PHE A 169 4.80 16.88 6.23
N TRP A 170 3.74 16.46 6.92
CA TRP A 170 3.85 15.78 8.21
C TRP A 170 3.92 14.27 7.99
N TYR A 171 4.63 13.54 8.86
CA TYR A 171 4.74 12.07 8.88
C TYR A 171 5.47 11.41 7.70
N ASN A 172 5.56 12.06 6.54
CA ASN A 172 6.36 11.62 5.39
C ASN A 172 6.96 12.84 4.69
N LYS A 173 7.96 13.44 5.31
CA LYS A 173 8.57 14.72 4.87
C LYS A 173 9.16 14.65 3.46
N THR A 174 9.60 13.49 3.03
CA THR A 174 10.21 13.25 1.71
C THR A 174 9.21 12.78 0.67
N LEU A 175 7.93 12.64 1.04
CA LEU A 175 6.87 12.05 0.20
C LEU A 175 7.28 10.69 -0.40
N ASN A 176 8.12 9.94 0.32
CA ASN A 176 8.59 8.64 -0.14
C ASN A 176 7.46 7.62 -0.09
N TYR A 177 7.05 7.13 -1.25
CA TYR A 177 5.97 6.18 -1.38
C TYR A 177 6.23 4.86 -0.65
N LYS A 178 7.50 4.40 -0.60
CA LYS A 178 7.88 3.18 0.12
C LYS A 178 7.57 3.27 1.61
N THR A 179 7.78 4.44 2.23
CA THR A 179 7.44 4.67 3.64
C THR A 179 5.96 4.44 3.92
N PHE A 180 5.08 4.80 2.96
CA PHE A 180 3.64 4.61 3.07
C PHE A 180 3.20 3.17 2.77
N MET A 181 3.82 2.50 1.77
CA MET A 181 3.41 1.19 1.30
C MET A 181 3.96 0.02 2.12
N VAL A 182 5.21 0.10 2.57
CA VAL A 182 5.88 -1.02 3.27
C VAL A 182 5.10 -1.51 4.51
N PRO A 183 4.59 -0.63 5.40
CA PRO A 183 3.77 -1.08 6.53
C PRO A 183 2.52 -1.84 6.10
N GLY A 184 1.86 -1.38 5.04
CA GLY A 184 0.68 -2.05 4.51
C GLY A 184 0.98 -3.40 3.86
N ILE A 185 2.06 -3.50 3.09
CA ILE A 185 2.52 -4.78 2.51
C ILE A 185 2.85 -5.78 3.62
N LEU A 186 3.43 -5.32 4.72
CA LEU A 186 3.70 -6.17 5.89
C LEU A 186 2.40 -6.77 6.48
N VAL A 187 1.32 -5.99 6.55
CA VAL A 187 0.00 -6.49 6.95
C VAL A 187 -0.49 -7.59 6.03
N LEU A 188 -0.33 -7.40 4.71
CA LEU A 188 -0.72 -8.41 3.73
C LEU A 188 0.04 -9.72 3.93
N LEU A 189 1.35 -9.64 4.14
CA LEU A 189 2.20 -10.80 4.37
C LEU A 189 1.78 -11.59 5.59
N VAL A 190 1.61 -10.91 6.72
CA VAL A 190 1.17 -11.53 7.97
C VAL A 190 -0.20 -12.19 7.79
N THR A 191 -1.14 -11.50 7.15
CA THR A 191 -2.50 -12.01 6.95
C THR A 191 -2.53 -13.22 6.03
N MET A 192 -1.94 -13.07 4.82
CA MET A 192 -1.98 -14.10 3.79
C MET A 192 -1.32 -15.40 4.27
N LEU A 193 -0.10 -15.31 4.80
CA LEU A 193 0.63 -16.49 5.25
C LEU A 193 -0.07 -17.17 6.43
N THR A 194 -0.52 -16.40 7.41
CA THR A 194 -1.20 -16.96 8.58
C THR A 194 -2.52 -17.61 8.20
N LEU A 195 -3.30 -16.99 7.31
CA LEU A 195 -4.57 -17.55 6.83
C LEU A 195 -4.34 -18.84 6.06
N PHE A 196 -3.41 -18.87 5.11
CA PHE A 196 -3.12 -20.05 4.31
C PHE A 196 -2.60 -21.22 5.15
N LEU A 197 -1.61 -20.95 6.00
CA LEU A 197 -1.02 -21.99 6.83
C LEU A 197 -2.06 -22.57 7.81
N SER A 198 -2.90 -21.73 8.41
CA SER A 198 -3.92 -22.22 9.36
C SER A 198 -5.04 -22.99 8.66
N SER A 199 -5.51 -22.53 7.49
CA SER A 199 -6.57 -23.23 6.75
C SER A 199 -6.09 -24.57 6.20
N MET A 200 -4.87 -24.64 5.66
CA MET A 200 -4.32 -25.87 5.09
C MET A 200 -3.95 -26.92 6.17
N ASN A 201 -3.46 -26.50 7.33
CA ASN A 201 -2.97 -27.42 8.34
C ASN A 201 -4.04 -28.39 8.85
N ILE A 202 -5.25 -27.90 9.12
CA ILE A 202 -6.35 -28.73 9.64
C ILE A 202 -6.91 -29.63 8.54
N VAL A 203 -7.02 -29.12 7.31
CA VAL A 203 -7.48 -29.91 6.17
C VAL A 203 -6.49 -31.02 5.83
N ARG A 204 -5.19 -30.78 5.99
CA ARG A 204 -4.16 -31.81 5.83
C ARG A 204 -4.39 -33.03 6.74
N GLU A 205 -4.83 -32.80 7.97
CA GLU A 205 -5.17 -33.90 8.88
C GLU A 205 -6.42 -34.68 8.41
N LYS A 206 -7.37 -33.99 7.74
CA LYS A 206 -8.52 -34.67 7.10
C LYS A 206 -8.07 -35.53 5.93
N GLU A 207 -7.27 -34.99 5.01
CA GLU A 207 -6.76 -35.74 3.84
C GLU A 207 -5.94 -36.97 4.22
N LEU A 208 -5.16 -36.87 5.32
CA LEU A 208 -4.35 -37.98 5.82
C LEU A 208 -5.14 -39.00 6.68
N GLY A 209 -6.42 -38.72 6.96
CA GLY A 209 -7.25 -39.56 7.84
C GLY A 209 -6.84 -39.53 9.31
N THR A 210 -5.87 -38.68 9.68
CA THR A 210 -5.39 -38.60 11.07
C THR A 210 -6.36 -37.83 11.97
N LEU A 211 -7.26 -37.04 11.40
CA LEU A 211 -8.32 -36.33 12.14
C LEU A 211 -9.29 -37.34 12.80
N GLU A 212 -9.63 -38.45 12.12
CA GLU A 212 -10.48 -39.50 12.67
C GLU A 212 -9.81 -40.17 13.87
N GLN A 213 -8.52 -40.46 13.76
CA GLN A 213 -7.74 -41.03 14.87
C GLN A 213 -7.72 -40.09 16.09
N ILE A 214 -7.62 -38.78 15.87
CA ILE A 214 -7.68 -37.79 16.94
C ILE A 214 -9.09 -37.71 17.56
N ASN A 215 -10.15 -37.86 16.75
CA ASN A 215 -11.53 -37.79 17.21
C ASN A 215 -11.91 -38.94 18.17
N VAL A 216 -11.33 -40.13 18.01
CA VAL A 216 -11.56 -41.25 18.95
C VAL A 216 -10.75 -41.13 20.24
N THR A 217 -9.82 -40.17 20.35
CA THR A 217 -9.07 -39.92 21.58
C THR A 217 -9.88 -39.06 22.57
N PRO A 218 -9.58 -39.09 23.89
CA PRO A 218 -10.27 -38.28 24.90
C PRO A 218 -9.89 -36.79 24.87
N ILE A 219 -9.34 -36.30 23.76
CA ILE A 219 -8.95 -34.88 23.56
C ILE A 219 -10.21 -34.03 23.41
N LYS A 220 -10.33 -32.98 24.23
CA LYS A 220 -11.45 -31.99 24.12
C LYS A 220 -11.25 -31.09 22.93
N LYS A 221 -12.35 -30.63 22.27
CA LYS A 221 -12.33 -29.75 21.09
C LYS A 221 -11.42 -28.52 21.26
N TYR A 222 -11.57 -27.80 22.39
CA TYR A 222 -10.75 -26.62 22.66
C TYR A 222 -9.25 -26.92 22.79
N GLN A 223 -8.90 -28.11 23.32
CA GLN A 223 -7.49 -28.52 23.45
C GLN A 223 -6.85 -28.77 22.08
N PHE A 224 -7.60 -29.36 21.17
CA PHE A 224 -7.19 -29.59 19.81
C PHE A 224 -7.01 -28.25 19.07
N ILE A 225 -8.06 -27.38 19.08
CA ILE A 225 -8.05 -26.09 18.38
C ILE A 225 -6.90 -25.20 18.87
N VAL A 226 -6.78 -25.01 20.20
CA VAL A 226 -5.70 -24.19 20.77
C VAL A 226 -4.33 -24.79 20.44
N GLY A 227 -4.17 -26.11 20.59
CA GLY A 227 -2.90 -26.80 20.29
C GLY A 227 -2.48 -26.67 18.82
N LYS A 228 -3.45 -26.65 17.90
CA LYS A 228 -3.24 -26.50 16.47
C LYS A 228 -2.96 -25.04 16.04
N LEU A 229 -3.72 -24.09 16.56
CA LEU A 229 -3.63 -22.71 16.13
C LEU A 229 -2.50 -21.91 16.79
N PHE A 230 -2.11 -22.29 18.02
CA PHE A 230 -1.06 -21.57 18.76
C PHE A 230 0.29 -21.49 18.03
N PRO A 231 0.82 -22.56 17.40
CA PRO A 231 2.06 -22.47 16.63
C PRO A 231 1.97 -21.45 15.48
N PHE A 232 0.84 -21.36 14.78
CA PHE A 232 0.65 -20.40 13.70
C PHE A 232 0.49 -18.98 14.20
N TRP A 233 -0.06 -18.78 15.40
CA TRP A 233 -0.06 -17.49 16.07
C TRP A 233 1.37 -17.02 16.36
N VAL A 234 2.23 -17.90 16.90
CA VAL A 234 3.65 -17.57 17.11
C VAL A 234 4.36 -17.29 15.79
N LEU A 235 4.11 -18.11 14.76
CA LEU A 235 4.69 -17.89 13.43
C LEU A 235 4.26 -16.57 12.81
N GLY A 236 3.00 -16.17 12.96
CA GLY A 236 2.52 -14.86 12.50
C GLY A 236 3.28 -13.71 13.16
N LEU A 237 3.59 -13.80 14.45
CA LEU A 237 4.44 -12.83 15.16
C LEU A 237 5.90 -12.86 14.68
N VAL A 238 6.43 -14.04 14.35
CA VAL A 238 7.78 -14.18 13.78
C VAL A 238 7.82 -13.52 12.39
N ILE A 239 6.82 -13.75 11.54
CA ILE A 239 6.71 -13.11 10.21
C ILE A 239 6.64 -11.59 10.36
N LEU A 240 5.85 -11.08 11.31
CA LEU A 240 5.81 -9.65 11.64
C LEU A 240 7.21 -9.13 12.02
N THR A 241 7.92 -9.84 12.88
CA THR A 241 9.27 -9.45 13.34
C THR A 241 10.24 -9.36 12.17
N VAL A 242 10.28 -10.38 11.32
CA VAL A 242 11.13 -10.40 10.12
C VAL A 242 10.77 -9.25 9.20
N GLY A 243 9.49 -9.02 8.96
CA GLY A 243 9.03 -7.93 8.11
C GLY A 243 9.35 -6.55 8.68
N LEU A 244 9.20 -6.32 9.99
CA LEU A 244 9.59 -5.06 10.65
C LEU A 244 11.10 -4.82 10.58
N LEU A 245 11.91 -5.87 10.70
CA LEU A 245 13.37 -5.78 10.52
C LEU A 245 13.72 -5.33 9.10
N ILE A 246 13.10 -5.95 8.09
CA ILE A 246 13.32 -5.57 6.69
C ILE A 246 12.82 -4.14 6.44
N ALA A 247 11.65 -3.77 6.94
CA ALA A 247 11.12 -2.41 6.82
C ALA A 247 12.10 -1.36 7.36
N LYS A 248 12.75 -1.65 8.48
CA LYS A 248 13.72 -0.76 9.12
C LYS A 248 15.08 -0.76 8.41
N VAL A 249 15.65 -1.96 8.13
CA VAL A 249 17.04 -2.09 7.63
C VAL A 249 17.14 -1.81 6.14
N VAL A 250 16.18 -2.27 5.35
CA VAL A 250 16.23 -2.15 3.87
C VAL A 250 15.55 -0.87 3.39
N PHE A 251 14.38 -0.54 3.97
CA PHE A 251 13.56 0.57 3.49
C PHE A 251 13.65 1.83 4.36
N ASN A 252 14.38 1.78 5.49
CA ASN A 252 14.51 2.89 6.44
C ASN A 252 13.16 3.48 6.88
N VAL A 253 12.11 2.63 6.98
CA VAL A 253 10.79 3.07 7.43
C VAL A 253 10.89 3.48 8.90
N PRO A 254 10.44 4.70 9.27
CA PRO A 254 10.48 5.17 10.64
C PRO A 254 9.54 4.35 11.54
N MET A 255 9.95 4.14 12.79
CA MET A 255 9.12 3.58 13.84
C MET A 255 9.00 4.64 14.94
N LEU A 256 8.00 5.52 14.82
CA LEU A 256 7.82 6.65 15.75
C LEU A 256 7.07 6.24 17.02
N GLY A 257 6.15 5.28 16.90
CA GLY A 257 5.36 4.79 18.02
C GLY A 257 5.96 3.59 18.73
N ASN A 258 5.24 3.12 19.74
CA ASN A 258 5.67 1.99 20.56
C ASN A 258 5.46 0.66 19.80
N ILE A 259 6.55 -0.06 19.59
CA ILE A 259 6.55 -1.36 18.89
C ILE A 259 5.68 -2.41 19.59
N PHE A 260 5.56 -2.37 20.93
CA PHE A 260 4.70 -3.29 21.67
C PHE A 260 3.22 -3.13 21.35
N LEU A 261 2.78 -1.91 20.93
CA LEU A 261 1.41 -1.71 20.46
C LEU A 261 1.16 -2.43 19.14
N VAL A 262 2.14 -2.45 18.24
CA VAL A 262 2.06 -3.21 16.97
C VAL A 262 1.93 -4.69 17.27
N TYR A 263 2.78 -5.24 18.16
CA TYR A 263 2.69 -6.66 18.57
C TYR A 263 1.39 -6.98 19.28
N GLY A 264 0.92 -6.11 20.16
CA GLY A 264 -0.34 -6.28 20.88
C GLY A 264 -1.54 -6.32 19.93
N PHE A 265 -1.61 -5.35 19.01
CA PHE A 265 -2.67 -5.33 18.01
C PHE A 265 -2.60 -6.56 17.08
N THR A 266 -1.41 -6.88 16.59
CA THR A 266 -1.20 -8.05 15.74
C THR A 266 -1.58 -9.33 16.45
N SER A 267 -1.30 -9.46 17.73
CA SER A 267 -1.67 -10.65 18.51
C SER A 267 -3.18 -10.89 18.51
N VAL A 268 -3.98 -9.84 18.69
CA VAL A 268 -5.45 -9.93 18.64
C VAL A 268 -5.93 -10.17 17.20
N TYR A 269 -5.34 -9.47 16.24
CA TYR A 269 -5.63 -9.65 14.82
C TYR A 269 -5.37 -11.08 14.34
N LEU A 270 -4.26 -11.68 14.75
CA LEU A 270 -3.92 -13.06 14.42
C LEU A 270 -4.96 -14.06 14.95
N LEU A 271 -5.54 -13.81 16.13
CA LEU A 271 -6.63 -14.68 16.63
C LEU A 271 -7.82 -14.65 15.69
N LEU A 272 -8.17 -13.47 15.12
CA LEU A 272 -9.23 -13.36 14.13
C LEU A 272 -8.90 -14.15 12.86
N ILE A 273 -7.72 -13.94 12.29
CA ILE A 273 -7.32 -14.58 11.03
C ILE A 273 -7.20 -16.10 11.18
N LEU A 274 -6.67 -16.58 12.31
CA LEU A 274 -6.61 -18.00 12.61
C LEU A 274 -8.00 -18.62 12.77
N GLY A 275 -8.92 -17.91 13.43
CA GLY A 275 -10.33 -18.32 13.52
C GLY A 275 -10.98 -18.41 12.15
N PHE A 276 -10.69 -17.45 11.27
CA PHE A 276 -11.18 -17.47 9.88
C PHE A 276 -10.60 -18.64 9.08
N GLY A 277 -9.30 -18.93 9.23
CA GLY A 277 -8.66 -20.09 8.64
C GLY A 277 -9.25 -21.42 9.14
N LEU A 278 -9.54 -21.51 10.45
CA LEU A 278 -10.26 -22.67 11.05
C LEU A 278 -11.67 -22.80 10.45
N TYR A 279 -12.39 -21.70 10.29
CA TYR A 279 -13.72 -21.71 9.69
C TYR A 279 -13.70 -22.24 8.25
N ILE A 280 -12.75 -21.77 7.42
CA ILE A 280 -12.54 -22.27 6.05
C ILE A 280 -12.26 -23.76 6.07
N SER A 281 -11.34 -24.22 6.94
CA SER A 281 -10.92 -25.63 7.01
C SER A 281 -12.05 -26.56 7.42
N ASN A 282 -13.01 -26.08 8.20
CA ASN A 282 -14.18 -26.87 8.59
C ASN A 282 -15.10 -27.20 7.41
N HIS A 283 -15.15 -26.31 6.40
CA HIS A 283 -16.02 -26.42 5.23
C HIS A 283 -15.30 -26.93 3.96
N THR A 284 -14.04 -27.34 4.09
CA THR A 284 -13.24 -27.87 2.98
C THR A 284 -12.72 -29.27 3.29
N GLU A 285 -12.52 -30.06 2.25
CA GLU A 285 -12.05 -31.45 2.37
C GLU A 285 -10.61 -31.60 1.86
N THR A 286 -10.18 -30.74 0.94
CA THR A 286 -8.83 -30.78 0.37
C THR A 286 -8.07 -29.50 0.64
N GLN A 287 -6.74 -29.59 0.78
CA GLN A 287 -5.86 -28.43 0.96
C GLN A 287 -6.00 -27.45 -0.20
N GLN A 288 -6.20 -27.94 -1.43
CA GLN A 288 -6.41 -27.10 -2.60
C GLN A 288 -7.68 -26.24 -2.46
N GLN A 289 -8.82 -26.86 -2.07
CA GLN A 289 -10.06 -26.12 -1.82
C GLN A 289 -9.88 -25.05 -0.75
N ALA A 290 -9.23 -25.39 0.38
CA ALA A 290 -8.97 -24.44 1.45
C ALA A 290 -8.12 -23.26 0.97
N MET A 291 -7.09 -23.54 0.19
CA MET A 291 -6.21 -22.52 -0.37
C MET A 291 -6.95 -21.61 -1.36
N PHE A 292 -7.78 -22.14 -2.24
CA PHE A 292 -8.57 -21.34 -3.18
C PHE A 292 -9.56 -20.41 -2.47
N ILE A 293 -10.27 -20.92 -1.47
CA ILE A 293 -11.21 -20.11 -0.69
C ILE A 293 -10.46 -19.03 0.09
N ALA A 294 -9.36 -19.39 0.76
CA ALA A 294 -8.52 -18.44 1.49
C ALA A 294 -7.95 -17.36 0.56
N TRP A 295 -7.49 -17.76 -0.65
CA TRP A 295 -7.00 -16.83 -1.66
C TRP A 295 -8.08 -15.86 -2.14
N PHE A 296 -9.28 -16.36 -2.44
CA PHE A 296 -10.40 -15.54 -2.88
C PHE A 296 -10.75 -14.45 -1.87
N PHE A 297 -10.91 -14.81 -0.59
CA PHE A 297 -11.17 -13.83 0.45
C PHE A 297 -10.00 -12.87 0.65
N THR A 298 -8.76 -13.37 0.58
CA THR A 298 -7.57 -12.54 0.72
C THR A 298 -7.51 -11.47 -0.37
N VAL A 299 -7.76 -11.82 -1.63
CA VAL A 299 -7.75 -10.86 -2.74
C VAL A 299 -8.81 -9.77 -2.54
N ILE A 300 -10.04 -10.14 -2.18
CA ILE A 300 -11.10 -9.15 -1.91
C ILE A 300 -10.71 -8.23 -0.75
N PHE A 301 -10.22 -8.81 0.34
CA PHE A 301 -9.82 -8.02 1.51
C PHE A 301 -8.66 -7.08 1.21
N ILE A 302 -7.69 -7.50 0.38
CA ILE A 302 -6.57 -6.67 -0.04
C ILE A 302 -7.05 -5.48 -0.87
N LEU A 303 -7.87 -5.73 -1.90
CA LEU A 303 -8.38 -4.67 -2.78
C LEU A 303 -9.24 -3.66 -2.03
N MET A 304 -9.98 -4.12 -1.02
CA MET A 304 -10.85 -3.27 -0.20
C MET A 304 -10.20 -2.80 1.11
N SER A 305 -8.89 -2.92 1.26
CA SER A 305 -8.17 -2.58 2.51
C SER A 305 -7.79 -1.11 2.64
N GLY A 306 -7.87 -0.32 1.57
CA GLY A 306 -7.30 1.03 1.54
C GLY A 306 -5.77 1.04 1.36
N LEU A 307 -5.17 -0.10 0.96
CA LEU A 307 -3.74 -0.18 0.72
C LEU A 307 -3.37 0.41 -0.64
N PHE A 308 -4.00 -0.06 -1.71
CA PHE A 308 -3.74 0.37 -3.08
C PHE A 308 -4.61 1.56 -3.49
N THR A 309 -5.88 1.53 -3.16
CA THR A 309 -6.84 2.59 -3.46
C THR A 309 -7.36 3.16 -2.15
N PRO A 310 -7.27 4.49 -1.91
CA PRO A 310 -7.86 5.12 -0.73
C PRO A 310 -9.34 4.78 -0.61
N ILE A 311 -9.81 4.47 0.60
CA ILE A 311 -11.20 4.05 0.83
C ILE A 311 -12.16 5.17 0.45
N GLU A 312 -11.78 6.42 0.70
CA GLU A 312 -12.54 7.63 0.39
C GLU A 312 -12.81 7.79 -1.12
N SER A 313 -11.95 7.21 -1.95
CA SER A 313 -12.08 7.22 -3.42
C SER A 313 -12.99 6.12 -3.96
N MET A 314 -13.42 5.19 -3.09
CA MET A 314 -14.31 4.09 -3.49
C MET A 314 -15.78 4.57 -3.54
N PRO A 315 -16.64 3.90 -4.35
CA PRO A 315 -18.09 4.12 -4.28
C PRO A 315 -18.64 3.86 -2.86
N THR A 316 -19.70 4.55 -2.46
CA THR A 316 -20.26 4.49 -1.09
C THR A 316 -20.62 3.08 -0.64
N TRP A 317 -21.16 2.24 -1.52
CA TRP A 317 -21.46 0.84 -1.21
C TRP A 317 -20.18 0.05 -0.85
N ALA A 318 -19.08 0.29 -1.59
CA ALA A 318 -17.80 -0.37 -1.33
C ALA A 318 -17.20 0.12 0.00
N GLN A 319 -17.27 1.42 0.30
CA GLN A 319 -16.85 1.96 1.59
C GLN A 319 -17.58 1.27 2.76
N ASN A 320 -18.89 1.04 2.64
CA ASN A 320 -19.66 0.33 3.66
C ASN A 320 -19.21 -1.12 3.83
N VAL A 321 -18.87 -1.82 2.74
CA VAL A 321 -18.35 -3.20 2.80
C VAL A 321 -16.97 -3.24 3.46
N THR A 322 -16.15 -2.20 3.32
CA THR A 322 -14.80 -2.18 3.96
C THR A 322 -14.85 -2.23 5.48
N TYR A 323 -15.97 -1.85 6.14
CA TYR A 323 -16.11 -1.99 7.59
C TYR A 323 -16.03 -3.45 8.07
N PHE A 324 -16.39 -4.40 7.22
CA PHE A 324 -16.26 -5.84 7.52
C PHE A 324 -14.87 -6.39 7.18
N ASN A 325 -13.98 -5.58 6.61
CA ASN A 325 -12.66 -6.00 6.19
C ASN A 325 -11.64 -5.86 7.34
N PRO A 326 -11.11 -6.95 7.90
CA PRO A 326 -10.16 -6.87 8.99
C PRO A 326 -8.80 -6.26 8.58
N ILE A 327 -8.39 -6.43 7.32
CA ILE A 327 -7.11 -5.88 6.82
C ILE A 327 -7.12 -4.35 6.87
N ARG A 328 -8.26 -3.70 6.60
CA ARG A 328 -8.43 -2.25 6.70
C ARG A 328 -7.93 -1.71 8.04
N TYR A 329 -8.42 -2.27 9.14
CA TYR A 329 -8.07 -1.82 10.50
C TYR A 329 -6.60 -2.04 10.81
N PHE A 330 -6.01 -3.14 10.33
CA PHE A 330 -4.61 -3.39 10.61
C PHE A 330 -3.69 -2.50 9.79
N VAL A 331 -4.01 -2.23 8.52
CA VAL A 331 -3.28 -1.25 7.68
C VAL A 331 -3.34 0.14 8.29
N GLU A 332 -4.52 0.55 8.78
CA GLU A 332 -4.71 1.83 9.47
C GLU A 332 -3.85 1.91 10.73
N VAL A 333 -3.97 0.94 11.64
CA VAL A 333 -3.24 0.93 12.92
C VAL A 333 -1.72 0.88 12.73
N ILE A 334 -1.22 0.03 11.83
CA ILE A 334 0.23 -0.07 11.62
C ILE A 334 0.80 1.26 11.09
N ARG A 335 0.08 1.95 10.20
CA ARG A 335 0.45 3.29 9.72
C ARG A 335 0.36 4.34 10.82
N MET A 336 -0.70 4.33 11.63
CA MET A 336 -0.85 5.24 12.77
C MET A 336 0.30 5.09 13.75
N VAL A 337 0.65 3.87 14.14
CA VAL A 337 1.71 3.63 15.12
C VAL A 337 3.09 3.89 14.50
N MET A 338 3.40 3.31 13.34
CA MET A 338 4.74 3.42 12.75
C MET A 338 5.05 4.83 12.26
N LEU A 339 4.13 5.47 11.54
CA LEU A 339 4.40 6.73 10.85
C LEU A 339 3.98 7.97 11.63
N LYS A 340 2.88 7.88 12.41
CA LYS A 340 2.35 9.01 13.17
C LYS A 340 2.75 8.98 14.65
N GLY A 341 3.27 7.84 15.14
CA GLY A 341 3.64 7.70 16.55
C GLY A 341 2.43 7.57 17.48
N ALA A 342 1.28 7.10 16.98
CA ALA A 342 0.07 6.96 17.75
C ALA A 342 0.25 6.02 18.95
N GLY A 343 -0.35 6.39 20.09
CA GLY A 343 -0.41 5.60 21.31
C GLY A 343 -1.65 4.70 21.37
N PHE A 344 -1.87 4.11 22.55
CA PHE A 344 -3.01 3.18 22.73
C PHE A 344 -4.37 3.88 22.61
N ASN A 345 -4.47 5.13 23.09
CA ASN A 345 -5.74 5.86 23.06
C ASN A 345 -6.26 6.11 21.65
N GLU A 346 -5.34 6.33 20.70
CA GLU A 346 -5.68 6.60 19.30
C GLU A 346 -6.12 5.33 18.53
N ILE A 347 -5.65 4.14 18.97
CA ILE A 347 -5.94 2.86 18.29
C ILE A 347 -6.99 2.00 19.01
N LYS A 348 -7.51 2.47 20.17
CA LYS A 348 -8.43 1.69 21.00
C LYS A 348 -9.71 1.29 20.29
N GLU A 349 -10.23 2.12 19.41
CA GLU A 349 -11.43 1.84 18.62
C GLU A 349 -11.20 0.66 17.68
N GLN A 350 -10.13 0.72 16.87
CA GLN A 350 -9.75 -0.35 15.95
C GLN A 350 -9.42 -1.66 16.70
N MET A 351 -8.76 -1.54 17.87
CA MET A 351 -8.47 -2.68 18.73
C MET A 351 -9.76 -3.35 19.22
N SER A 352 -10.74 -2.56 19.65
CA SER A 352 -12.03 -3.06 20.12
C SER A 352 -12.82 -3.77 19.03
N ILE A 353 -12.86 -3.18 17.82
CA ILE A 353 -13.51 -3.77 16.66
C ILE A 353 -12.88 -5.14 16.32
N ILE A 354 -11.54 -5.20 16.21
CA ILE A 354 -10.84 -6.44 15.89
C ILE A 354 -11.00 -7.49 17.01
N ALA A 355 -11.03 -7.09 18.28
CA ALA A 355 -11.27 -8.00 19.39
C ALA A 355 -12.67 -8.62 19.34
N ILE A 356 -13.69 -7.82 19.03
CA ILE A 356 -15.07 -8.29 18.85
C ILE A 356 -15.14 -9.25 17.64
N TYR A 357 -14.52 -8.90 16.51
CA TYR A 357 -14.47 -9.77 15.34
C TYR A 357 -13.76 -11.09 15.65
N ALA A 358 -12.63 -11.04 16.36
CA ALA A 358 -11.90 -12.24 16.78
C ALA A 358 -12.79 -13.14 17.63
N PHE A 359 -13.53 -12.58 18.58
CA PHE A 359 -14.45 -13.33 19.42
C PHE A 359 -15.59 -13.98 18.61
N VAL A 360 -16.23 -13.22 17.73
CA VAL A 360 -17.35 -13.70 16.90
C VAL A 360 -16.88 -14.79 15.93
N ILE A 361 -15.81 -14.55 15.18
CA ILE A 361 -15.29 -15.51 14.18
C ILE A 361 -14.80 -16.80 14.84
N ASN A 362 -14.07 -16.72 15.96
CA ASN A 362 -13.65 -17.91 16.68
C ASN A 362 -14.84 -18.66 17.28
N GLY A 363 -15.87 -17.94 17.77
CA GLY A 363 -17.12 -18.54 18.23
C GLY A 363 -17.78 -19.38 17.12
N PHE A 364 -17.95 -18.80 15.93
CA PHE A 364 -18.46 -19.51 14.76
C PHE A 364 -17.59 -20.67 14.32
N ALA A 365 -16.27 -20.49 14.30
CA ALA A 365 -15.33 -21.53 13.91
C ALA A 365 -15.37 -22.75 14.86
N VAL A 366 -15.43 -22.50 16.18
CA VAL A 366 -15.55 -23.56 17.20
C VAL A 366 -16.93 -24.23 17.15
N TRP A 367 -18.01 -23.46 16.92
CA TRP A 367 -19.36 -23.99 16.78
C TRP A 367 -19.50 -24.88 15.53
N SER A 368 -18.93 -24.41 14.40
CA SER A 368 -18.91 -25.15 13.13
C SER A 368 -18.07 -26.42 13.18
N TYR A 369 -17.08 -26.48 14.09
CA TYR A 369 -16.23 -27.67 14.23
C TYR A 369 -17.00 -28.83 14.83
N ARG A 370 -17.36 -29.82 13.98
CA ARG A 370 -18.05 -31.04 14.42
C ARG A 370 -17.01 -32.13 14.66
N LYS A 371 -16.99 -32.68 15.86
CA LYS A 371 -16.30 -33.95 16.15
C LYS A 371 -17.21 -35.05 15.62
N THR A 372 -16.88 -35.65 14.47
CA THR A 372 -17.58 -36.84 13.96
C THR A 372 -17.31 -37.99 14.94
N ASN A 373 -18.38 -38.51 15.55
CA ASN A 373 -18.32 -39.73 16.36
C ASN A 373 -18.29 -40.93 15.45
#